data_3074be14633007276d1a4a9f10aacbdb
#
_entry.id   3074be14633007276d1a4a9f10aacbdb
#
_cell.length_a   1.000
_cell.length_b   1.000
_cell.length_c   1.000
_cell.angle_alpha   90.00
_cell.angle_beta   90.00
_cell.angle_gamma   90.00
#
_symmetry.space_group_name_H-M   'P 1'
#
loop_
_entity.id
_entity.type
_entity.pdbx_description
1 polymer ?
#
loop_
_entity_poly.entity_id
_entity_poly.type
_entity_poly.pdbx_seq_one_letter_code
_entity_poly.pdbx_strand_id
1 'polypeptide(L)'
;MLGVYGIDAEKDITPVYQSFGDSAESLKDGKIDAAFIVAGAPTTAITDLATAGSVYLVSIDDEHMDTLLASSPYYARSIISADTYGTPDDVQTVAVAAVVLVRDDVSEDAVYKFISTIFENSGSIQHGKAEELSVEFGSSITAVPYHPGAAKYFAEKGIEVATK
;
A
#
# COMPACT_ATOMS: atom_id res chain seq x y z
N MET A 1 5.07 13.43 -0.95
CA MET A 1 3.71 13.97 -0.74
C MET A 1 3.73 15.48 -0.43
N LEU A 2 4.32 15.96 0.65
CA LEU A 2 4.30 17.39 1.01
C LEU A 2 4.80 18.31 -0.12
N GLY A 3 5.84 17.92 -0.82
CA GLY A 3 6.43 18.73 -1.89
C GLY A 3 5.50 19.04 -3.06
N VAL A 4 4.52 18.18 -3.39
CA VAL A 4 3.55 18.48 -4.47
C VAL A 4 2.57 19.58 -4.06
N TYR A 5 2.38 19.79 -2.75
CA TYR A 5 1.63 20.92 -2.18
C TYR A 5 2.51 22.14 -1.88
N GLY A 6 3.78 22.14 -2.33
CA GLY A 6 4.71 23.24 -2.09
C GLY A 6 5.23 23.35 -0.67
N ILE A 7 5.03 22.33 0.15
CA ILE A 7 5.49 22.29 1.55
C ILE A 7 6.88 21.69 1.62
N ASP A 8 7.85 22.44 2.16
CA ASP A 8 9.20 21.99 2.45
C ASP A 8 9.27 21.35 3.85
N ALA A 9 9.46 20.04 3.89
CA ALA A 9 9.46 19.29 5.15
C ALA A 9 10.60 19.68 6.14
N GLU A 10 11.62 20.39 5.67
CA GLU A 10 12.72 20.85 6.53
C GLU A 10 12.51 22.28 7.08
N LYS A 11 11.66 23.07 6.41
CA LYS A 11 11.46 24.49 6.76
C LYS A 11 10.07 24.80 7.28
N ASP A 12 9.04 24.11 6.72
CA ASP A 12 7.64 24.50 6.95
C ASP A 12 6.98 23.65 8.04
N ILE A 13 7.60 22.54 8.45
CA ILE A 13 7.08 21.68 9.52
C ILE A 13 8.17 21.32 10.54
N THR A 14 7.74 20.79 11.68
CA THR A 14 8.63 20.17 12.68
C THR A 14 8.42 18.64 12.63
N PRO A 15 9.25 17.89 11.89
CA PRO A 15 9.05 16.47 11.75
C PRO A 15 9.40 15.70 13.02
N VAL A 16 8.54 14.75 13.40
CA VAL A 16 8.75 13.83 14.51
C VAL A 16 8.75 12.39 13.95
N TYR A 17 9.75 11.60 14.32
CA TYR A 17 9.92 10.22 13.85
C TYR A 17 9.58 9.25 14.98
N GLN A 18 8.46 8.53 14.84
CA GLN A 18 7.96 7.62 15.86
C GLN A 18 7.15 6.47 15.22
N SER A 19 6.78 5.47 16.01
CA SER A 19 5.96 4.36 15.52
C SER A 19 4.53 4.81 15.17
N PHE A 20 3.78 4.00 14.42
CA PHE A 20 2.38 4.30 14.11
C PHE A 20 1.49 4.38 15.36
N GLY A 21 1.74 3.49 16.34
CA GLY A 21 1.05 3.53 17.62
C GLY A 21 1.34 4.81 18.41
N ASP A 22 2.62 5.19 18.54
CA ASP A 22 3.00 6.43 19.22
C ASP A 22 2.47 7.66 18.49
N SER A 23 2.37 7.61 17.14
CA SER A 23 1.77 8.67 16.34
C SER A 23 0.28 8.83 16.63
N ALA A 24 -0.45 7.71 16.73
CA ALA A 24 -1.87 7.73 17.08
C ALA A 24 -2.11 8.32 18.48
N GLU A 25 -1.32 7.92 19.48
CA GLU A 25 -1.39 8.50 20.82
C GLU A 25 -1.00 9.99 20.84
N SER A 26 0.03 10.37 20.07
CA SER A 26 0.46 11.77 19.98
C SER A 26 -0.59 12.67 19.30
N LEU A 27 -1.30 12.16 18.29
CA LEU A 27 -2.46 12.86 17.70
C LEU A 27 -3.59 13.03 18.72
N LYS A 28 -3.94 11.97 19.43
CA LYS A 28 -4.97 11.97 20.46
C LYS A 28 -4.67 12.96 21.60
N ASP A 29 -3.39 13.04 21.98
CA ASP A 29 -2.92 13.96 23.02
C ASP A 29 -2.71 15.40 22.50
N GLY A 30 -2.89 15.67 21.22
CA GLY A 30 -2.64 16.99 20.61
C GLY A 30 -1.16 17.39 20.59
N LYS A 31 -0.24 16.42 20.62
CA LYS A 31 1.23 16.66 20.59
C LYS A 31 1.76 16.81 19.18
N ILE A 32 1.04 16.29 18.19
CA ILE A 32 1.29 16.46 16.75
C ILE A 32 -0.04 16.78 16.05
N ASP A 33 0.03 17.48 14.93
CA ASP A 33 -1.14 17.91 14.15
C ASP A 33 -1.54 16.90 13.06
N ALA A 34 -0.58 16.15 12.53
CA ALA A 34 -0.79 15.17 11.47
C ALA A 34 0.24 14.04 11.54
N ALA A 35 -0.09 12.89 10.95
CA ALA A 35 0.83 11.75 10.82
C ALA A 35 0.71 11.08 9.45
N PHE A 36 1.83 10.62 8.90
CA PHE A 36 1.88 9.74 7.75
C PHE A 36 1.92 8.29 8.21
N ILE A 37 1.00 7.49 7.70
CA ILE A 37 0.92 6.05 8.00
C ILE A 37 1.00 5.26 6.70
N VAL A 38 2.02 4.40 6.58
CA VAL A 38 2.19 3.51 5.43
C VAL A 38 1.89 2.08 5.89
N ALA A 39 0.64 1.69 5.74
CA ALA A 39 0.13 0.39 6.18
C ALA A 39 -1.08 -0.02 5.34
N GLY A 40 -1.49 -1.28 5.44
CA GLY A 40 -2.78 -1.70 4.90
C GLY A 40 -3.94 -1.05 5.67
N ALA A 41 -5.02 -0.73 4.99
CA ALA A 41 -6.26 -0.27 5.63
C ALA A 41 -7.27 -1.45 5.67
N PRO A 42 -7.91 -1.71 6.84
CA PRO A 42 -7.72 -1.03 8.12
C PRO A 42 -6.41 -1.39 8.83
N THR A 43 -5.85 -0.46 9.61
CA THR A 43 -4.74 -0.70 10.53
C THR A 43 -5.14 -0.38 11.96
N THR A 44 -4.68 -1.20 12.92
CA THR A 44 -5.09 -1.12 14.33
C THR A 44 -4.88 0.27 14.91
N ALA A 45 -3.75 0.91 14.67
CA ALA A 45 -3.46 2.25 15.21
C ALA A 45 -4.50 3.30 14.80
N ILE A 46 -4.99 3.26 13.56
CA ILE A 46 -6.05 4.20 13.10
C ILE A 46 -7.41 3.76 13.59
N THR A 47 -7.70 2.46 13.64
CA THR A 47 -8.97 1.93 14.16
C THR A 47 -9.16 2.31 15.64
N ASP A 48 -8.11 2.19 16.45
CA ASP A 48 -8.13 2.56 17.87
C ASP A 48 -8.33 4.08 18.04
N LEU A 49 -7.65 4.88 17.21
CA LEU A 49 -7.82 6.33 17.20
C LEU A 49 -9.25 6.72 16.78
N ALA A 50 -9.81 6.10 15.76
CA ALA A 50 -11.18 6.32 15.30
C ALA A 50 -12.23 5.97 16.37
N THR A 51 -11.98 4.91 17.14
CA THR A 51 -12.85 4.50 18.26
C THR A 51 -12.79 5.49 19.42
N ALA A 52 -11.64 6.11 19.65
CA ALA A 52 -11.43 7.07 20.75
C ALA A 52 -11.91 8.50 20.42
N GLY A 53 -12.10 8.82 19.15
CA GLY A 53 -12.47 10.16 18.69
C GLY A 53 -12.67 10.25 17.19
N SER A 54 -12.72 11.46 16.67
CA SER A 54 -12.84 11.70 15.23
C SER A 54 -11.49 11.55 14.55
N VAL A 55 -11.43 10.73 13.49
CA VAL A 55 -10.28 10.61 12.59
C VAL A 55 -10.56 11.41 11.34
N TYR A 56 -9.62 12.26 10.96
CA TYR A 56 -9.60 12.91 9.66
C TYR A 56 -8.54 12.27 8.78
N LEU A 57 -8.96 11.62 7.72
CA LEU A 57 -8.07 11.22 6.64
C LEU A 57 -8.04 12.33 5.60
N VAL A 58 -6.84 12.81 5.26
CA VAL A 58 -6.69 13.89 4.29
C VAL A 58 -6.71 13.31 2.89
N SER A 59 -7.74 13.63 2.11
CA SER A 59 -7.86 13.22 0.71
C SER A 59 -6.88 14.02 -0.16
N ILE A 60 -6.25 13.34 -1.11
CA ILE A 60 -5.40 13.96 -2.13
C ILE A 60 -6.30 14.28 -3.33
N ASP A 61 -6.34 15.52 -3.77
CA ASP A 61 -7.08 15.92 -4.96
C ASP A 61 -6.43 15.39 -6.26
N ASP A 62 -7.19 15.41 -7.36
CA ASP A 62 -6.76 14.78 -8.61
C ASP A 62 -5.49 15.40 -9.20
N GLU A 63 -5.32 16.73 -9.11
CA GLU A 63 -4.16 17.43 -9.66
C GLU A 63 -2.87 17.00 -8.94
N HIS A 64 -2.89 16.98 -7.61
CA HIS A 64 -1.75 16.56 -6.82
C HIS A 64 -1.52 15.05 -6.91
N MET A 65 -2.59 14.26 -7.04
CA MET A 65 -2.50 12.82 -7.27
C MET A 65 -1.79 12.52 -8.60
N ASP A 66 -2.19 13.15 -9.68
CA ASP A 66 -1.56 12.95 -10.99
C ASP A 66 -0.08 13.35 -10.98
N THR A 67 0.26 14.43 -10.26
CA THR A 67 1.65 14.85 -10.05
C THR A 67 2.44 13.79 -9.26
N LEU A 68 1.85 13.21 -8.22
CA LEU A 68 2.49 12.13 -7.44
C LEU A 68 2.72 10.89 -8.29
N LEU A 69 1.72 10.44 -9.05
CA LEU A 69 1.82 9.27 -9.92
C LEU A 69 2.89 9.47 -11.01
N ALA A 70 2.98 10.66 -11.57
CA ALA A 70 4.01 11.00 -12.54
C ALA A 70 5.43 11.05 -11.93
N SER A 71 5.54 11.33 -10.62
CA SER A 71 6.83 11.45 -9.93
C SER A 71 7.48 10.11 -9.62
N SER A 72 6.71 9.01 -9.57
CA SER A 72 7.24 7.70 -9.20
C SER A 72 6.39 6.55 -9.75
N PRO A 73 7.00 5.56 -10.42
CA PRO A 73 6.31 4.35 -10.90
C PRO A 73 5.86 3.40 -9.77
N TYR A 74 6.25 3.68 -8.53
CA TYR A 74 5.88 2.86 -7.37
C TYR A 74 4.56 3.28 -6.74
N TYR A 75 4.03 4.44 -7.12
CA TYR A 75 2.78 4.95 -6.59
C TYR A 75 1.59 4.49 -7.42
N ALA A 76 0.51 4.14 -6.73
CA ALA A 76 -0.78 3.84 -7.32
C ALA A 76 -1.87 4.64 -6.60
N ARG A 77 -2.90 5.04 -7.34
CA ARG A 77 -4.11 5.65 -6.77
C ARG A 77 -4.85 4.58 -5.95
N SER A 78 -5.30 4.94 -4.76
CA SER A 78 -6.07 4.07 -3.89
C SER A 78 -7.20 4.84 -3.22
N ILE A 79 -8.29 4.14 -2.93
CA ILE A 79 -9.44 4.68 -2.20
C ILE A 79 -9.57 3.92 -0.89
N ILE A 80 -9.62 4.64 0.21
CA ILE A 80 -10.02 4.10 1.50
C ILE A 80 -11.50 4.38 1.66
N SER A 81 -12.31 3.31 1.68
CA SER A 81 -13.76 3.44 1.85
C SER A 81 -14.10 4.09 3.19
N ALA A 82 -15.13 4.92 3.19
CA ALA A 82 -15.69 5.56 4.38
C ALA A 82 -15.97 4.56 5.51
N ASP A 83 -16.49 3.38 5.15
CA ASP A 83 -16.81 2.30 6.10
C ASP A 83 -15.57 1.74 6.84
N THR A 84 -14.36 1.92 6.27
CA THR A 84 -13.14 1.37 6.86
C THR A 84 -12.82 1.96 8.24
N TYR A 85 -13.06 3.26 8.41
CA TYR A 85 -12.78 3.98 9.66
C TYR A 85 -13.94 4.86 10.13
N GLY A 86 -15.11 4.78 9.48
CA GLY A 86 -16.28 5.61 9.81
C GLY A 86 -16.11 7.08 9.43
N THR A 87 -15.38 7.36 8.36
CA THR A 87 -15.24 8.72 7.81
C THR A 87 -16.51 9.14 7.06
N PRO A 88 -16.80 10.46 6.93
CA PRO A 88 -18.01 10.91 6.20
C PRO A 88 -18.05 10.48 4.74
N ASP A 89 -16.88 10.47 4.08
CA ASP A 89 -16.73 10.17 2.66
C ASP A 89 -15.55 9.23 2.42
N ASP A 90 -15.50 8.60 1.26
CA ASP A 90 -14.35 7.88 0.76
C ASP A 90 -13.14 8.81 0.62
N VAL A 91 -11.95 8.30 0.92
CA VAL A 91 -10.73 9.10 0.92
C VAL A 91 -9.77 8.61 -0.16
N GLN A 92 -9.46 9.50 -1.11
CA GLN A 92 -8.45 9.25 -2.12
C GLN A 92 -7.05 9.42 -1.53
N THR A 93 -6.20 8.41 -1.70
CA THR A 93 -4.81 8.44 -1.24
C THR A 93 -3.89 7.75 -2.24
N VAL A 94 -2.58 7.85 -2.00
CA VAL A 94 -1.56 7.13 -2.76
C VAL A 94 -1.18 5.85 -2.00
N ALA A 95 -1.04 4.76 -2.73
CA ALA A 95 -0.56 3.49 -2.21
C ALA A 95 0.76 3.08 -2.86
N VAL A 96 1.46 2.17 -2.20
CA VAL A 96 2.60 1.42 -2.73
C VAL A 96 2.31 -0.07 -2.64
N ALA A 97 2.68 -0.81 -3.66
CA ALA A 97 2.49 -2.26 -3.66
C ALA A 97 3.50 -2.93 -2.73
N ALA A 98 3.02 -3.88 -1.91
CA ALA A 98 3.90 -4.81 -1.21
C ALA A 98 4.34 -5.91 -2.19
N VAL A 99 5.64 -6.20 -2.21
CA VAL A 99 6.22 -7.23 -3.08
C VAL A 99 7.00 -8.26 -2.27
N VAL A 100 6.94 -9.51 -2.68
CA VAL A 100 7.78 -10.58 -2.14
C VAL A 100 9.03 -10.67 -2.98
N LEU A 101 10.18 -10.37 -2.38
CA LEU A 101 11.48 -10.53 -3.03
C LEU A 101 12.01 -11.94 -2.79
N VAL A 102 12.50 -12.56 -3.84
CA VAL A 102 13.14 -13.88 -3.81
C VAL A 102 14.51 -13.79 -4.45
N ARG A 103 15.47 -14.54 -3.91
CA ARG A 103 16.82 -14.63 -4.49
C ARG A 103 16.77 -15.36 -5.83
N ASP A 104 17.64 -14.98 -6.75
CA ASP A 104 17.72 -15.54 -8.11
C ASP A 104 18.24 -17.00 -8.17
N ASP A 105 18.86 -17.49 -7.07
CA ASP A 105 19.31 -18.88 -6.95
C ASP A 105 18.23 -19.84 -6.38
N VAL A 106 17.04 -19.38 -6.05
CA VAL A 106 15.92 -20.22 -5.67
C VAL A 106 15.39 -20.95 -6.92
N SER A 107 15.06 -22.24 -6.78
CA SER A 107 14.63 -23.00 -7.94
C SER A 107 13.31 -22.49 -8.54
N GLU A 108 13.20 -22.56 -9.86
CA GLU A 108 11.98 -22.19 -10.60
C GLU A 108 10.74 -22.92 -10.06
N ASP A 109 10.87 -24.23 -9.79
CA ASP A 109 9.79 -25.07 -9.26
C ASP A 109 9.31 -24.60 -7.88
N ALA A 110 10.23 -24.18 -6.99
CA ALA A 110 9.87 -23.68 -5.67
C ALA A 110 9.10 -22.35 -5.75
N VAL A 111 9.55 -21.41 -6.60
CA VAL A 111 8.86 -20.12 -6.78
C VAL A 111 7.53 -20.29 -7.50
N TYR A 112 7.48 -21.16 -8.52
CA TYR A 112 6.22 -21.50 -9.17
C TYR A 112 5.19 -22.06 -8.19
N LYS A 113 5.58 -23.04 -7.36
CA LYS A 113 4.70 -23.62 -6.33
C LYS A 113 4.25 -22.59 -5.30
N PHE A 114 5.16 -21.71 -4.87
CA PHE A 114 4.84 -20.65 -3.93
C PHE A 114 3.73 -19.73 -4.49
N ILE A 115 3.93 -19.22 -5.70
CA ILE A 115 3.00 -18.29 -6.34
C ILE A 115 1.66 -18.97 -6.67
N SER A 116 1.68 -20.15 -7.28
CA SER A 116 0.45 -20.88 -7.60
C SER A 116 -0.35 -21.19 -6.34
N THR A 117 0.30 -21.60 -5.26
CA THR A 117 -0.38 -21.86 -3.99
C THR A 117 -1.08 -20.62 -3.44
N ILE A 118 -0.45 -19.46 -3.50
CA ILE A 118 -1.05 -18.21 -3.01
C ILE A 118 -2.29 -17.84 -3.85
N PHE A 119 -2.14 -17.73 -5.16
CA PHE A 119 -3.24 -17.25 -6.01
C PHE A 119 -4.38 -18.25 -6.16
N GLU A 120 -4.09 -19.55 -6.18
CA GLU A 120 -5.13 -20.59 -6.27
C GLU A 120 -5.87 -20.81 -4.95
N ASN A 121 -5.33 -20.34 -3.83
CA ASN A 121 -5.95 -20.45 -2.52
C ASN A 121 -6.22 -19.09 -1.84
N SER A 122 -6.20 -18.00 -2.59
CA SER A 122 -6.40 -16.64 -2.03
C SER A 122 -7.71 -16.52 -1.26
N GLY A 123 -8.79 -17.16 -1.73
CA GLY A 123 -10.08 -17.19 -1.04
C GLY A 123 -10.10 -17.90 0.31
N SER A 124 -9.05 -18.66 0.66
CA SER A 124 -8.91 -19.29 1.98
C SER A 124 -8.13 -18.43 2.99
N ILE A 125 -7.55 -17.33 2.55
CA ILE A 125 -6.75 -16.43 3.40
C ILE A 125 -7.70 -15.53 4.19
N GLN A 126 -7.71 -15.70 5.51
CA GLN A 126 -8.56 -14.92 6.41
C GLN A 126 -7.91 -13.57 6.76
N HIS A 127 -7.86 -12.66 5.79
CA HIS A 127 -7.36 -11.30 5.98
C HIS A 127 -8.09 -10.33 5.04
N GLY A 128 -8.43 -9.14 5.50
CA GLY A 128 -9.18 -8.14 4.72
C GLY A 128 -8.54 -7.75 3.38
N LYS A 129 -7.22 -7.90 3.25
CA LYS A 129 -6.48 -7.66 2.01
C LYS A 129 -6.38 -8.88 1.07
N ALA A 130 -6.92 -10.03 1.46
CA ALA A 130 -6.87 -11.22 0.63
C ALA A 130 -7.66 -11.06 -0.68
N GLU A 131 -8.72 -10.29 -0.67
CA GLU A 131 -9.55 -9.99 -1.85
C GLU A 131 -8.78 -9.20 -2.93
N GLU A 132 -7.72 -8.50 -2.55
CA GLU A 132 -6.83 -7.77 -3.47
C GLU A 132 -5.78 -8.69 -4.13
N LEU A 133 -5.62 -9.92 -3.65
CA LEU A 133 -4.68 -10.91 -4.20
C LEU A 133 -5.27 -11.51 -5.49
N SER A 134 -5.11 -10.80 -6.59
CA SER A 134 -5.48 -11.28 -7.93
C SER A 134 -4.24 -11.51 -8.79
N VAL A 135 -4.39 -12.35 -9.81
CA VAL A 135 -3.33 -12.63 -10.80
C VAL A 135 -2.97 -11.34 -11.55
N GLU A 136 -3.97 -10.52 -11.85
CA GLU A 136 -3.83 -9.22 -12.50
C GLU A 136 -3.00 -8.25 -11.65
N PHE A 137 -3.31 -8.14 -10.36
CA PHE A 137 -2.52 -7.31 -9.44
C PHE A 137 -1.10 -7.86 -9.32
N GLY A 138 -0.93 -9.16 -9.09
CA GLY A 138 0.38 -9.79 -8.92
C GLY A 138 1.29 -9.64 -10.15
N SER A 139 0.72 -9.55 -11.35
CA SER A 139 1.46 -9.37 -12.61
C SER A 139 1.68 -7.89 -13.00
N SER A 140 1.09 -6.95 -12.28
CA SER A 140 1.14 -5.51 -12.62
C SER A 140 2.41 -4.81 -12.17
N ILE A 141 3.24 -5.44 -11.34
CA ILE A 141 4.45 -4.82 -10.78
C ILE A 141 5.55 -4.77 -11.85
N THR A 142 5.97 -3.58 -12.22
CA THR A 142 7.01 -3.37 -13.24
C THR A 142 8.35 -2.88 -12.65
N ALA A 143 8.37 -2.58 -11.37
CA ALA A 143 9.50 -1.97 -10.70
C ALA A 143 10.69 -2.91 -10.50
N VAL A 144 10.45 -4.23 -10.47
CA VAL A 144 11.47 -5.29 -10.34
C VAL A 144 11.15 -6.41 -11.32
N PRO A 145 12.17 -7.09 -11.89
CA PRO A 145 11.93 -8.23 -12.77
C PRO A 145 11.35 -9.42 -11.99
N TYR A 146 10.50 -10.18 -12.66
CA TYR A 146 9.94 -11.39 -12.08
C TYR A 146 10.96 -12.54 -12.12
N HIS A 147 10.92 -13.37 -11.08
CA HIS A 147 11.66 -14.64 -11.10
C HIS A 147 11.08 -15.58 -12.18
N PRO A 148 11.92 -16.41 -12.89
CA PRO A 148 11.42 -17.31 -13.93
C PRO A 148 10.27 -18.21 -13.50
N GLY A 149 10.27 -18.73 -12.27
CA GLY A 149 9.16 -19.52 -11.72
C GLY A 149 7.85 -18.75 -11.58
N ALA A 150 7.93 -17.44 -11.27
CA ALA A 150 6.77 -16.58 -11.23
C ALA A 150 6.26 -16.27 -12.64
N ALA A 151 7.17 -15.95 -13.57
CA ALA A 151 6.83 -15.68 -14.96
C ALA A 151 6.15 -16.89 -15.62
N LYS A 152 6.61 -18.09 -15.33
CA LYS A 152 5.98 -19.33 -15.81
C LYS A 152 4.53 -19.45 -15.37
N TYR A 153 4.24 -19.18 -14.09
CA TYR A 153 2.86 -19.20 -13.57
C TYR A 153 1.98 -18.15 -14.27
N PHE A 154 2.46 -16.91 -14.40
CA PHE A 154 1.68 -15.86 -15.08
C PHE A 154 1.46 -16.16 -16.57
N ALA A 155 2.45 -16.75 -17.27
CA ALA A 155 2.31 -17.17 -18.64
C ALA A 155 1.21 -18.24 -18.82
N GLU A 156 1.06 -19.18 -17.89
CA GLU A 156 -0.03 -20.17 -17.88
C GLU A 156 -1.42 -19.51 -17.69
N LYS A 157 -1.46 -18.32 -17.08
CA LYS A 157 -2.69 -17.50 -16.98
C LYS A 157 -2.86 -16.53 -18.17
N GLY A 158 -1.99 -16.61 -19.18
CA GLY A 158 -2.05 -15.78 -20.37
C GLY A 158 -1.42 -14.38 -20.21
N ILE A 159 -0.62 -14.15 -19.17
CA ILE A 159 0.00 -12.86 -18.87
C ILE A 159 1.52 -12.99 -18.99
N GLU A 160 2.12 -12.20 -19.86
CA GLU A 160 3.58 -12.11 -19.97
C GLU A 160 4.12 -11.03 -19.03
N VAL A 161 5.16 -11.37 -18.27
CA VAL A 161 5.84 -10.46 -17.34
C VAL A 161 7.35 -10.44 -17.65
N ALA A 162 7.99 -9.30 -17.34
CA ALA A 162 9.42 -9.14 -17.61
C ALA A 162 10.26 -9.94 -16.61
N THR A 163 11.14 -10.79 -17.11
CA THR A 163 12.18 -11.46 -16.32
C THR A 163 13.53 -10.78 -16.48
N LYS A 164 14.49 -11.16 -15.63
CA LYS A 164 15.88 -10.66 -15.67
C LYS A 164 16.63 -11.27 -16.87
#